data_4c66ff75ea056fe1d862a6bd0c75e9be
#
_entry.id   4c66ff75ea056fe1d862a6bd0c75e9be
#
_cell.length_a   1.000
_cell.length_b   1.000
_cell.length_c   1.000
_cell.angle_alpha   90.00
_cell.angle_beta   90.00
_cell.angle_gamma   90.00
#
_symmetry.space_group_name_H-M   'P 1'
#
loop_
_entity.id
_entity.type
_entity.pdbx_description
1 polymer ?
#
loop_
_entity_poly.entity_id
_entity_poly.type
_entity_poly.pdbx_seq_one_letter_code
_entity_poly.pdbx_strand_id
1 'polypeptide(L)'
;MSDEKKTVLSMRHINKTFPGVKALSDAQLTLREGEIHALMGENGAGKSTLIKVLTGVEEFETGEIIMDGKSIINTSPQEAGNNGISTVYQEVNLCPNLTVAENIFIGREPMKMGRIDWKTMNTQAQKILDNLELEIDATQELENYSVAIQQMVAIARAVDIQSKVLILDEPTSSLDEGEVEKLFKVMNMLKKRGTAIVFVTHFLEQVYAVCDRITVLRNGHFVGEYKTEELPRFKLVATMMGKEFDDLADIKGSGTSSKKQSDEVVIEAKGLYHKGTIKPFDIKIHKGEVVGLSGLLGSGRSELVRAIYGADKPDGGELYVKGEKLDVKAPIDAMHKGMAYCPEDRKVEGIIADLSVRENMILALQAKRGMFKLMSRKEQEELTDKYIKMLQVKTASRETPIKSLSGGNQQK
;
A
#
# COMPACT_ATOMS: atom_id res chain seq x y z
N MET A 1 39.56 5.85 -5.62
CA MET A 1 39.15 4.53 -5.11
C MET A 1 37.64 4.66 -4.87
N SER A 2 36.84 3.90 -5.61
CA SER A 2 35.39 3.96 -5.51
C SER A 2 34.94 3.54 -4.09
N ASP A 3 34.23 4.43 -3.43
CA ASP A 3 33.59 4.18 -2.12
C ASP A 3 32.40 3.20 -2.33
N GLU A 4 32.70 1.97 -2.77
CA GLU A 4 31.67 0.93 -2.85
C GLU A 4 31.45 0.38 -1.43
N LYS A 5 30.34 0.80 -0.83
CA LYS A 5 29.89 0.27 0.46
C LYS A 5 29.78 -1.25 0.40
N LYS A 6 30.09 -1.91 1.50
CA LYS A 6 30.02 -3.37 1.62
C LYS A 6 28.61 -3.87 1.33
N THR A 7 28.49 -4.87 0.44
CA THR A 7 27.21 -5.57 0.21
C THR A 7 26.84 -6.40 1.43
N VAL A 8 25.67 -6.14 1.99
CA VAL A 8 25.09 -6.87 3.13
C VAL A 8 24.19 -8.00 2.64
N LEU A 9 23.38 -7.74 1.62
CA LEU A 9 22.44 -8.71 1.06
C LEU A 9 22.43 -8.64 -0.47
N SER A 10 22.39 -9.81 -1.11
CA SER A 10 22.20 -9.94 -2.55
C SER A 10 21.24 -11.07 -2.87
N MET A 11 20.17 -10.75 -3.59
CA MET A 11 19.24 -11.71 -4.20
C MET A 11 19.55 -11.77 -5.69
N ARG A 12 19.75 -12.97 -6.24
CA ARG A 12 20.13 -13.16 -7.63
C ARG A 12 19.28 -14.22 -8.29
N HIS A 13 18.82 -13.94 -9.51
CA HIS A 13 18.10 -14.86 -10.38
C HIS A 13 16.86 -15.49 -9.71
N ILE A 14 16.15 -14.73 -8.85
CA ILE A 14 15.00 -15.21 -8.11
C ILE A 14 13.81 -15.43 -9.04
N ASN A 15 13.30 -16.67 -9.06
CA ASN A 15 12.11 -17.05 -9.81
C ASN A 15 11.02 -17.56 -8.86
N LYS A 16 9.78 -17.14 -9.10
CA LYS A 16 8.59 -17.56 -8.34
C LYS A 16 7.37 -17.55 -9.22
N THR A 17 6.66 -18.69 -9.22
CA THR A 17 5.40 -18.86 -9.93
C THR A 17 4.28 -19.16 -8.94
N PHE A 18 3.14 -18.53 -9.11
CA PHE A 18 1.86 -18.92 -8.49
C PHE A 18 0.97 -19.55 -9.54
N PRO A 19 -0.08 -20.30 -9.16
CA PRO A 19 -0.99 -20.89 -10.13
C PRO A 19 -1.50 -19.85 -11.16
N GLY A 20 -1.08 -20.01 -12.41
CA GLY A 20 -1.45 -19.13 -13.52
C GLY A 20 -0.69 -17.81 -13.66
N VAL A 21 0.26 -17.50 -12.76
CA VAL A 21 1.01 -16.20 -12.81
C VAL A 21 2.47 -16.42 -12.44
N LYS A 22 3.39 -16.06 -13.34
CA LYS A 22 4.81 -15.95 -13.02
C LYS A 22 5.05 -14.58 -12.35
N ALA A 23 5.22 -14.60 -11.03
CA ALA A 23 5.31 -13.38 -10.22
C ALA A 23 6.72 -12.78 -10.21
N LEU A 24 7.76 -13.63 -10.23
CA LEU A 24 9.15 -13.23 -10.35
C LEU A 24 9.84 -14.02 -11.45
N SER A 25 10.66 -13.35 -12.23
CA SER A 25 11.39 -13.88 -13.37
C SER A 25 12.74 -13.20 -13.45
N ASP A 26 13.77 -13.88 -12.97
CA ASP A 26 15.13 -13.31 -12.89
C ASP A 26 15.21 -12.02 -12.06
N ALA A 27 14.43 -11.97 -10.95
CA ALA A 27 14.42 -10.81 -10.09
C ALA A 27 15.70 -10.72 -9.26
N GLN A 28 16.19 -9.49 -9.06
CA GLN A 28 17.44 -9.23 -8.35
C GLN A 28 17.28 -8.02 -7.42
N LEU A 29 18.01 -8.04 -6.28
CA LEU A 29 18.10 -6.94 -5.34
C LEU A 29 19.44 -7.00 -4.62
N THR A 30 20.17 -5.89 -4.58
CA THR A 30 21.43 -5.76 -3.85
C THR A 30 21.33 -4.64 -2.84
N LEU A 31 21.66 -4.93 -1.58
CA LEU A 31 21.63 -3.97 -0.48
C LEU A 31 23.02 -3.79 0.11
N ARG A 32 23.36 -2.55 0.44
CA ARG A 32 24.67 -2.17 0.98
C ARG A 32 24.54 -1.62 2.40
N GLU A 33 25.58 -1.78 3.18
CA GLU A 33 25.67 -1.29 4.55
C GLU A 33 25.45 0.22 4.63
N GLY A 34 24.55 0.65 5.53
CA GLY A 34 24.23 2.07 5.71
C GLY A 34 23.69 2.73 4.45
N GLU A 35 22.76 2.08 3.75
CA GLU A 35 22.11 2.57 2.54
C GLU A 35 20.58 2.50 2.68
N ILE A 36 19.89 3.53 2.22
CA ILE A 36 18.43 3.48 2.01
C ILE A 36 18.19 3.20 0.54
N HIS A 37 17.62 2.06 0.25
CA HIS A 37 17.42 1.52 -1.09
C HIS A 37 15.94 1.45 -1.44
N ALA A 38 15.50 2.21 -2.44
CA ALA A 38 14.12 2.15 -2.92
C ALA A 38 13.89 0.91 -3.81
N LEU A 39 12.83 0.16 -3.55
CA LEU A 39 12.34 -0.89 -4.44
C LEU A 39 11.11 -0.39 -5.18
N MET A 40 11.26 -0.07 -6.46
CA MET A 40 10.26 0.60 -7.29
C MET A 40 9.71 -0.30 -8.39
N GLY A 41 8.52 0.03 -8.87
CA GLY A 41 7.81 -0.67 -9.94
C GLY A 41 6.31 -0.46 -9.84
N GLU A 42 5.58 -0.69 -10.92
CA GLU A 42 4.11 -0.60 -10.93
C GLU A 42 3.47 -1.62 -9.97
N ASN A 43 2.17 -1.46 -9.74
CA ASN A 43 1.39 -2.46 -9.01
C ASN A 43 1.41 -3.80 -9.78
N GLY A 44 1.77 -4.89 -9.07
CA GLY A 44 1.97 -6.20 -9.70
C GLY A 44 3.35 -6.40 -10.35
N ALA A 45 4.30 -5.49 -10.17
CA ALA A 45 5.68 -5.64 -10.65
C ALA A 45 6.51 -6.72 -9.93
N GLY A 46 5.98 -7.30 -8.84
CA GLY A 46 6.65 -8.35 -8.07
C GLY A 46 7.32 -7.88 -6.77
N LYS A 47 7.23 -6.60 -6.40
CA LYS A 47 7.88 -6.03 -5.21
C LYS A 47 7.56 -6.79 -3.93
N SER A 48 6.27 -6.90 -3.60
CA SER A 48 5.83 -7.60 -2.38
C SER A 48 6.13 -9.10 -2.42
N THR A 49 6.13 -9.72 -3.61
CA THR A 49 6.55 -11.13 -3.77
C THR A 49 8.04 -11.28 -3.48
N LEU A 50 8.89 -10.36 -3.96
CA LEU A 50 10.33 -10.40 -3.69
C LEU A 50 10.63 -10.25 -2.19
N ILE A 51 9.89 -9.35 -1.51
CA ILE A 51 9.97 -9.18 -0.05
C ILE A 51 9.53 -10.45 0.67
N LYS A 52 8.41 -11.06 0.27
CA LYS A 52 7.90 -12.31 0.88
C LYS A 52 8.88 -13.47 0.70
N VAL A 53 9.56 -13.55 -0.44
CA VAL A 53 10.64 -14.53 -0.66
C VAL A 53 11.81 -14.25 0.28
N LEU A 54 12.24 -12.99 0.41
CA LEU A 54 13.33 -12.61 1.28
C LEU A 54 13.03 -12.92 2.76
N THR A 55 11.78 -12.73 3.17
CA THR A 55 11.32 -12.95 4.55
C THR A 55 10.88 -14.37 4.85
N GLY A 56 10.95 -15.29 3.88
CA GLY A 56 10.55 -16.70 4.08
C GLY A 56 9.05 -16.92 4.21
N VAL A 57 8.21 -15.94 3.84
CA VAL A 57 6.75 -16.11 3.73
C VAL A 57 6.39 -16.90 2.49
N GLU A 58 7.19 -16.79 1.43
CA GLU A 58 7.05 -17.51 0.18
C GLU A 58 8.37 -18.19 -0.19
N GLU A 59 8.29 -19.44 -0.62
CA GLU A 59 9.45 -20.15 -1.18
C GLU A 59 9.70 -19.68 -2.62
N PHE A 60 10.96 -19.70 -3.07
CA PHE A 60 11.35 -19.46 -4.46
C PHE A 60 11.76 -20.76 -5.16
N GLU A 61 11.64 -20.79 -6.48
CA GLU A 61 11.90 -21.99 -7.28
C GLU A 61 13.39 -22.12 -7.64
N THR A 62 13.99 -21.02 -8.03
CA THR A 62 15.41 -20.95 -8.40
C THR A 62 15.98 -19.58 -8.03
N GLY A 63 17.30 -19.50 -7.88
CA GLY A 63 18.04 -18.31 -7.52
C GLY A 63 18.84 -18.51 -6.23
N GLU A 64 19.39 -17.47 -5.71
CA GLU A 64 20.16 -17.48 -4.47
C GLU A 64 19.96 -16.19 -3.67
N ILE A 65 20.01 -16.32 -2.35
CA ILE A 65 20.04 -15.20 -1.41
C ILE A 65 21.34 -15.30 -0.62
N ILE A 66 22.15 -14.26 -0.71
CA ILE A 66 23.46 -14.18 -0.03
C ILE A 66 23.38 -13.07 0.98
N MET A 67 23.69 -13.36 2.24
CA MET A 67 23.80 -12.37 3.33
C MET A 67 25.16 -12.45 3.98
N ASP A 68 25.87 -11.33 4.07
CA ASP A 68 27.24 -11.24 4.56
C ASP A 68 28.18 -12.29 3.92
N GLY A 69 28.00 -12.55 2.63
CA GLY A 69 28.81 -13.52 1.86
C GLY A 69 28.43 -14.99 2.07
N LYS A 70 27.35 -15.28 2.83
CA LYS A 70 26.86 -16.64 3.05
C LYS A 70 25.51 -16.82 2.34
N SER A 71 25.33 -17.94 1.65
CA SER A 71 24.03 -18.32 1.11
C SER A 71 23.08 -18.65 2.26
N ILE A 72 21.88 -18.08 2.21
CA ILE A 72 20.82 -18.32 3.18
C ILE A 72 19.52 -18.73 2.47
N ILE A 73 18.69 -19.49 3.17
CA ILE A 73 17.29 -19.77 2.78
C ILE A 73 16.46 -19.48 4.01
N ASN A 74 15.52 -18.56 3.90
CA ASN A 74 14.57 -18.28 4.96
C ASN A 74 13.29 -19.06 4.67
N THR A 75 12.85 -19.90 5.60
CA THR A 75 11.61 -20.68 5.52
C THR A 75 10.48 -20.10 6.37
N SER A 76 10.80 -19.07 7.14
CA SER A 76 9.85 -18.34 7.99
C SER A 76 10.34 -16.94 8.30
N PRO A 77 9.42 -16.01 8.67
CA PRO A 77 9.80 -14.67 9.13
C PRO A 77 10.69 -14.68 10.39
N GLN A 78 10.55 -15.70 11.23
CA GLN A 78 11.39 -15.85 12.42
C GLN A 78 12.83 -16.20 12.05
N GLU A 79 13.02 -17.06 11.07
CA GLU A 79 14.35 -17.40 10.54
C GLU A 79 15.00 -16.21 9.85
N ALA A 80 14.23 -15.45 9.06
CA ALA A 80 14.70 -14.18 8.50
C ALA A 80 15.15 -13.20 9.60
N GLY A 81 14.37 -13.09 10.68
CA GLY A 81 14.74 -12.29 11.86
C GLY A 81 16.04 -12.75 12.49
N ASN A 82 16.24 -14.06 12.66
CA ASN A 82 17.48 -14.63 13.20
C ASN A 82 18.67 -14.35 12.27
N ASN A 83 18.45 -14.25 10.97
CA ASN A 83 19.46 -13.84 9.99
C ASN A 83 19.67 -12.33 9.93
N GLY A 84 18.96 -11.54 10.76
CA GLY A 84 19.09 -10.08 10.83
C GLY A 84 18.27 -9.33 9.78
N ILE A 85 17.18 -9.91 9.30
CA ILE A 85 16.24 -9.28 8.36
C ILE A 85 14.92 -9.02 9.08
N SER A 86 14.51 -7.77 9.21
CA SER A 86 13.22 -7.40 9.80
C SER A 86 12.34 -6.65 8.81
N THR A 87 11.04 -6.83 8.93
CA THR A 87 10.07 -6.19 8.04
C THR A 87 8.99 -5.49 8.85
N VAL A 88 8.71 -4.26 8.45
CA VAL A 88 7.52 -3.51 8.84
C VAL A 88 6.61 -3.47 7.62
N TYR A 89 5.51 -4.20 7.69
CA TYR A 89 4.52 -4.28 6.61
C TYR A 89 3.58 -3.08 6.62
N GLN A 90 2.94 -2.83 5.50
CA GLN A 90 1.92 -1.78 5.32
C GLN A 90 0.79 -1.87 6.37
N GLU A 91 0.32 -3.08 6.68
CA GLU A 91 -0.57 -3.34 7.81
C GLU A 91 0.30 -3.61 9.05
N VAL A 92 0.24 -2.69 10.00
CA VAL A 92 1.05 -2.77 11.22
C VAL A 92 0.58 -3.96 12.05
N ASN A 93 1.37 -5.05 12.05
CA ASN A 93 1.10 -6.27 12.82
C ASN A 93 1.49 -6.07 14.29
N LEU A 94 0.74 -5.21 14.98
CA LEU A 94 0.85 -4.95 16.42
C LEU A 94 -0.48 -5.28 17.10
N CYS A 95 -0.44 -5.50 18.40
CA CYS A 95 -1.59 -5.78 19.23
C CYS A 95 -2.05 -4.50 19.93
N PRO A 96 -3.15 -3.84 19.49
CA PRO A 96 -3.58 -2.54 20.04
C PRO A 96 -3.84 -2.56 21.54
N ASN A 97 -4.36 -3.68 22.06
CA ASN A 97 -4.73 -3.91 23.45
C ASN A 97 -3.53 -4.29 24.36
N LEU A 98 -2.34 -4.34 23.83
CA LEU A 98 -1.12 -4.54 24.60
C LEU A 98 -0.35 -3.22 24.74
N THR A 99 0.49 -3.13 25.78
CA THR A 99 1.36 -1.96 25.95
C THR A 99 2.38 -1.84 24.84
N VAL A 100 2.96 -0.67 24.68
CA VAL A 100 4.06 -0.44 23.74
C VAL A 100 5.23 -1.38 24.04
N ALA A 101 5.59 -1.58 25.32
CA ALA A 101 6.67 -2.48 25.72
C ALA A 101 6.36 -3.94 25.34
N GLU A 102 5.15 -4.42 25.55
CA GLU A 102 4.73 -5.76 25.14
C GLU A 102 4.80 -5.92 23.62
N ASN A 103 4.37 -4.94 22.85
CA ASN A 103 4.48 -4.97 21.40
C ASN A 103 5.93 -5.01 20.90
N ILE A 104 6.85 -4.32 21.57
CA ILE A 104 8.27 -4.35 21.20
C ILE A 104 8.89 -5.73 21.49
N PHE A 105 8.54 -6.35 22.62
CA PHE A 105 9.16 -7.60 23.09
C PHE A 105 8.33 -8.86 22.83
N ILE A 106 7.19 -8.78 22.15
CA ILE A 106 6.32 -9.95 21.92
C ILE A 106 7.10 -11.15 21.38
N GLY A 107 6.98 -12.30 22.08
CA GLY A 107 7.70 -13.53 21.76
C GLY A 107 9.19 -13.53 22.18
N ARG A 108 9.67 -12.48 22.86
CA ARG A 108 11.07 -12.30 23.32
C ARG A 108 11.12 -11.64 24.70
N GLU A 109 10.07 -11.78 25.47
CA GLU A 109 9.91 -11.13 26.78
C GLU A 109 11.08 -11.51 27.71
N PRO A 110 11.70 -10.51 28.40
CA PRO A 110 12.71 -10.80 29.40
C PRO A 110 12.13 -11.67 30.51
N MET A 111 12.78 -12.80 30.81
CA MET A 111 12.32 -13.77 31.80
C MET A 111 13.18 -13.75 33.07
N LYS A 112 12.52 -13.81 34.23
CA LYS A 112 13.19 -13.98 35.54
C LYS A 112 12.44 -15.03 36.35
N MET A 113 13.15 -16.08 36.77
CA MET A 113 12.59 -17.20 37.50
C MET A 113 11.34 -17.82 36.87
N GLY A 114 11.31 -17.94 35.52
CA GLY A 114 10.20 -18.53 34.77
C GLY A 114 8.96 -17.63 34.60
N ARG A 115 9.07 -16.34 34.96
CA ARG A 115 8.01 -15.32 34.78
C ARG A 115 8.55 -14.13 34.00
N ILE A 116 7.66 -13.39 33.33
CA ILE A 116 8.01 -12.15 32.62
C ILE A 116 8.54 -11.12 33.62
N ASP A 117 9.72 -10.57 33.35
CA ASP A 117 10.28 -9.46 34.12
C ASP A 117 9.79 -8.11 33.52
N TRP A 118 8.60 -7.72 33.94
CA TRP A 118 7.93 -6.49 33.49
C TRP A 118 8.78 -5.24 33.69
N LYS A 119 9.51 -5.17 34.81
CA LYS A 119 10.37 -4.01 35.08
C LYS A 119 11.49 -3.88 34.08
N THR A 120 12.18 -4.98 33.81
CA THR A 120 13.26 -5.03 32.81
C THR A 120 12.71 -4.74 31.42
N MET A 121 11.57 -5.34 31.05
CA MET A 121 10.92 -5.14 29.76
C MET A 121 10.56 -3.67 29.52
N ASN A 122 9.86 -3.03 30.45
CA ASN A 122 9.46 -1.63 30.33
C ASN A 122 10.68 -0.68 30.27
N THR A 123 11.71 -0.96 31.10
CA THR A 123 12.93 -0.13 31.10
C THR A 123 13.69 -0.26 29.78
N GLN A 124 13.80 -1.46 29.22
CA GLN A 124 14.46 -1.69 27.94
C GLN A 124 13.65 -1.09 26.79
N ALA A 125 12.32 -1.26 26.78
CA ALA A 125 11.45 -0.65 25.79
C ALA A 125 11.59 0.88 25.76
N GLN A 126 11.52 1.51 26.94
CA GLN A 126 11.68 2.96 27.03
C GLN A 126 13.05 3.41 26.51
N LYS A 127 14.12 2.70 26.84
CA LYS A 127 15.46 3.01 26.32
C LYS A 127 15.55 2.90 24.79
N ILE A 128 14.85 1.93 24.17
CA ILE A 128 14.79 1.80 22.71
C ILE A 128 14.07 3.02 22.10
N LEU A 129 12.95 3.42 22.68
CA LEU A 129 12.16 4.58 22.23
C LEU A 129 12.96 5.88 22.37
N ASP A 130 13.62 6.07 23.52
CA ASP A 130 14.47 7.24 23.78
C ASP A 130 15.65 7.31 22.78
N ASN A 131 16.26 6.15 22.46
CA ASN A 131 17.32 6.07 21.46
C ASN A 131 16.87 6.39 20.02
N LEU A 132 15.57 6.30 19.76
CA LEU A 132 14.95 6.68 18.50
C LEU A 132 14.35 8.09 18.55
N GLU A 133 14.57 8.83 19.65
CA GLU A 133 14.02 10.17 19.89
C GLU A 133 12.48 10.20 19.81
N LEU A 134 11.84 9.12 20.29
CA LEU A 134 10.38 8.99 20.31
C LEU A 134 9.86 9.28 21.72
N GLU A 135 9.07 10.34 21.85
CA GLU A 135 8.40 10.72 23.11
C GLU A 135 7.15 9.85 23.34
N ILE A 136 7.36 8.58 23.69
CA ILE A 136 6.31 7.57 23.87
C ILE A 136 6.52 6.89 25.22
N ASP A 137 5.46 6.74 26.02
CA ASP A 137 5.48 5.97 27.25
C ASP A 137 5.31 4.48 26.95
N ALA A 138 6.36 3.70 27.23
CA ALA A 138 6.39 2.27 26.96
C ALA A 138 5.32 1.47 27.72
N THR A 139 4.74 2.02 28.80
CA THR A 139 3.76 1.35 29.66
C THR A 139 2.30 1.55 29.23
N GLN A 140 2.07 2.47 28.30
CA GLN A 140 0.72 2.76 27.78
C GLN A 140 0.28 1.74 26.74
N GLU A 141 -1.02 1.48 26.66
CA GLU A 141 -1.62 0.64 25.62
C GLU A 141 -1.47 1.30 24.26
N LEU A 142 -1.15 0.49 23.25
CA LEU A 142 -0.81 0.97 21.92
C LEU A 142 -1.98 1.65 21.21
N GLU A 143 -3.23 1.26 21.52
CA GLU A 143 -4.43 1.86 20.94
C GLU A 143 -4.63 3.34 21.29
N ASN A 144 -3.98 3.82 22.36
CA ASN A 144 -4.01 5.22 22.75
C ASN A 144 -3.17 6.13 21.84
N TYR A 145 -2.42 5.55 20.93
CA TYR A 145 -1.51 6.28 20.05
C TYR A 145 -2.00 6.30 18.60
N SER A 146 -1.62 7.37 17.87
CA SER A 146 -1.92 7.50 16.44
C SER A 146 -1.26 6.37 15.63
N VAL A 147 -1.81 6.10 14.43
CA VAL A 147 -1.26 5.09 13.50
C VAL A 147 0.22 5.35 13.21
N ALA A 148 0.63 6.62 13.12
CA ALA A 148 2.02 7.01 12.94
C ALA A 148 2.91 6.53 14.08
N ILE A 149 2.47 6.73 15.32
CA ILE A 149 3.22 6.26 16.49
C ILE A 149 3.26 4.74 16.53
N GLN A 150 2.17 4.07 16.20
CA GLN A 150 2.15 2.61 16.07
C GLN A 150 3.18 2.13 15.03
N GLN A 151 3.32 2.83 13.92
CA GLN A 151 4.36 2.57 12.90
C GLN A 151 5.78 2.73 13.49
N MET A 152 6.01 3.78 14.29
CA MET A 152 7.31 3.97 14.96
C MET A 152 7.60 2.87 15.98
N VAL A 153 6.60 2.37 16.70
CA VAL A 153 6.74 1.23 17.62
C VAL A 153 7.10 -0.06 16.86
N ALA A 154 6.50 -0.29 15.66
CA ALA A 154 6.89 -1.41 14.81
C ALA A 154 8.36 -1.33 14.35
N ILE A 155 8.83 -0.13 14.03
CA ILE A 155 10.24 0.12 13.70
C ILE A 155 11.12 -0.09 14.93
N ALA A 156 10.71 0.41 16.10
CA ALA A 156 11.44 0.22 17.36
C ALA A 156 11.62 -1.28 17.68
N ARG A 157 10.58 -2.09 17.49
CA ARG A 157 10.64 -3.56 17.59
C ARG A 157 11.67 -4.17 16.64
N ALA A 158 11.71 -3.72 15.40
CA ALA A 158 12.66 -4.20 14.39
C ALA A 158 14.10 -3.80 14.72
N VAL A 159 14.31 -2.62 15.30
CA VAL A 159 15.63 -2.12 15.70
C VAL A 159 16.20 -2.89 16.89
N ASP A 160 15.36 -3.28 17.86
CA ASP A 160 15.79 -4.09 19.03
C ASP A 160 16.40 -5.44 18.62
N ILE A 161 15.94 -6.02 17.52
CA ILE A 161 16.47 -7.27 16.96
C ILE A 161 17.88 -7.09 16.36
N GLN A 162 18.46 -5.90 16.39
CA GLN A 162 19.74 -5.55 15.75
C GLN A 162 19.78 -5.93 14.26
N SER A 163 18.70 -5.65 13.55
CA SER A 163 18.55 -6.00 12.13
C SER A 163 19.62 -5.31 11.29
N LYS A 164 20.30 -6.08 10.46
CA LYS A 164 21.22 -5.57 9.44
C LYS A 164 20.47 -5.05 8.22
N VAL A 165 19.30 -5.64 7.95
CA VAL A 165 18.38 -5.25 6.87
C VAL A 165 17.02 -4.97 7.46
N LEU A 166 16.50 -3.76 7.23
CA LEU A 166 15.16 -3.33 7.61
C LEU A 166 14.33 -3.06 6.36
N ILE A 167 13.21 -3.76 6.22
CA ILE A 167 12.28 -3.57 5.11
C ILE A 167 11.08 -2.75 5.61
N LEU A 168 10.80 -1.66 4.92
CA LEU A 168 9.65 -0.78 5.17
C LEU A 168 8.75 -0.82 3.93
N ASP A 169 7.61 -1.50 4.04
CA ASP A 169 6.64 -1.65 2.94
C ASP A 169 5.51 -0.64 3.10
N GLU A 170 5.51 0.41 2.27
CA GLU A 170 4.58 1.54 2.27
C GLU A 170 4.38 2.22 3.64
N PRO A 171 5.44 2.53 4.41
CA PRO A 171 5.31 2.98 5.79
C PRO A 171 4.72 4.39 5.94
N THR A 172 4.55 5.12 4.85
CA THR A 172 4.08 6.51 4.84
C THR A 172 2.66 6.68 4.35
N SER A 173 1.96 5.59 3.99
CA SER A 173 0.63 5.66 3.36
C SER A 173 -0.45 6.32 4.23
N SER A 174 -0.29 6.29 5.57
CA SER A 174 -1.24 6.83 6.54
C SER A 174 -0.63 7.93 7.41
N LEU A 175 0.49 8.52 7.00
CA LEU A 175 1.21 9.54 7.76
C LEU A 175 1.01 10.93 7.16
N ASP A 176 0.94 11.95 8.03
CA ASP A 176 1.04 13.34 7.62
C ASP A 176 2.51 13.76 7.34
N GLU A 177 2.71 14.97 6.79
CA GLU A 177 4.06 15.44 6.42
C GLU A 177 5.01 15.51 7.64
N GLY A 178 4.52 15.95 8.81
CA GLY A 178 5.34 16.02 10.02
C GLY A 178 5.73 14.66 10.55
N GLU A 179 4.83 13.67 10.41
CA GLU A 179 5.06 12.28 10.77
C GLU A 179 6.05 11.60 9.80
N VAL A 180 5.95 11.90 8.50
CA VAL A 180 6.91 11.45 7.48
C VAL A 180 8.32 11.98 7.75
N GLU A 181 8.45 13.25 8.15
CA GLU A 181 9.76 13.82 8.53
C GLU A 181 10.38 13.10 9.74
N LYS A 182 9.57 12.75 10.75
CA LYS A 182 10.04 11.97 11.91
C LYS A 182 10.51 10.57 11.47
N LEU A 183 9.75 9.89 10.62
CA LEU A 183 10.15 8.62 10.05
C LEU A 183 11.50 8.73 9.31
N PHE A 184 11.68 9.75 8.48
CA PHE A 184 12.93 9.96 7.74
C PHE A 184 14.12 10.25 8.65
N LYS A 185 13.92 10.95 9.78
CA LYS A 185 14.96 11.13 10.80
C LYS A 185 15.39 9.77 11.39
N VAL A 186 14.42 8.93 11.75
CA VAL A 186 14.69 7.57 12.26
C VAL A 186 15.42 6.73 11.21
N MET A 187 14.96 6.72 9.95
CA MET A 187 15.62 6.00 8.86
C MET A 187 17.07 6.45 8.67
N ASN A 188 17.32 7.76 8.65
CA ASN A 188 18.66 8.32 8.53
C ASN A 188 19.57 7.99 9.72
N MET A 189 19.01 7.93 10.94
CA MET A 189 19.75 7.48 12.12
C MET A 189 20.18 6.02 12.00
N LEU A 190 19.26 5.14 11.57
CA LEU A 190 19.54 3.71 11.35
C LEU A 190 20.57 3.50 10.24
N LYS A 191 20.44 4.23 9.13
CA LYS A 191 21.44 4.27 8.05
C LYS A 191 22.84 4.61 8.58
N LYS A 192 22.97 5.63 9.43
CA LYS A 192 24.25 6.02 10.04
C LYS A 192 24.83 4.93 10.97
N ARG A 193 23.97 4.08 11.53
CA ARG A 193 24.37 2.91 12.35
C ARG A 193 24.77 1.69 11.51
N GLY A 194 24.71 1.79 10.17
CA GLY A 194 25.09 0.73 9.24
C GLY A 194 23.92 -0.15 8.78
N THR A 195 22.68 0.09 9.24
CA THR A 195 21.52 -0.69 8.77
C THR A 195 21.24 -0.40 7.30
N ALA A 196 21.08 -1.45 6.50
CA ALA A 196 20.58 -1.36 5.14
C ALA A 196 19.05 -1.32 5.18
N ILE A 197 18.43 -0.32 4.54
CA ILE A 197 16.98 -0.13 4.57
C ILE A 197 16.42 -0.32 3.18
N VAL A 198 15.45 -1.22 3.01
CA VAL A 198 14.59 -1.31 1.82
C VAL A 198 13.36 -0.44 2.05
N PHE A 199 13.17 0.55 1.21
CA PHE A 199 12.03 1.45 1.28
C PHE A 199 11.14 1.25 0.06
N VAL A 200 9.94 0.74 0.30
CA VAL A 200 8.92 0.58 -0.74
C VAL A 200 7.87 1.66 -0.56
N THR A 201 7.67 2.46 -1.59
CA THR A 201 6.66 3.52 -1.60
C THR A 201 6.23 3.79 -3.04
N HIS A 202 5.05 4.35 -3.21
CA HIS A 202 4.58 4.89 -4.49
C HIS A 202 4.78 6.42 -4.59
N PHE A 203 5.23 7.08 -3.51
CA PHE A 203 5.50 8.52 -3.48
C PHE A 203 6.92 8.81 -3.97
N LEU A 204 7.06 9.19 -5.24
CA LEU A 204 8.36 9.47 -5.85
C LEU A 204 9.15 10.55 -5.10
N GLU A 205 8.46 11.58 -4.59
CA GLU A 205 9.11 12.66 -3.84
C GLU A 205 9.85 12.16 -2.61
N GLN A 206 9.27 11.19 -1.91
CA GLN A 206 9.89 10.55 -0.75
C GLN A 206 11.14 9.76 -1.14
N VAL A 207 11.09 9.05 -2.27
CA VAL A 207 12.27 8.31 -2.79
C VAL A 207 13.43 9.26 -3.02
N TYR A 208 13.19 10.39 -3.69
CA TYR A 208 14.23 11.39 -3.97
C TYR A 208 14.68 12.17 -2.72
N ALA A 209 13.86 12.21 -1.68
CA ALA A 209 14.23 12.88 -0.43
C ALA A 209 15.16 12.05 0.45
N VAL A 210 15.05 10.71 0.45
CA VAL A 210 15.72 9.90 1.49
C VAL A 210 16.54 8.72 0.94
N CYS A 211 16.28 8.24 -0.29
CA CYS A 211 16.96 7.05 -0.81
C CYS A 211 18.26 7.37 -1.53
N ASP A 212 19.24 6.49 -1.36
CA ASP A 212 20.55 6.57 -2.05
C ASP A 212 20.50 5.88 -3.42
N ARG A 213 19.77 4.76 -3.50
CA ARG A 213 19.65 3.94 -4.71
C ARG A 213 18.23 3.49 -4.95
N ILE A 214 17.97 3.09 -6.17
CA ILE A 214 16.66 2.63 -6.65
C ILE A 214 16.85 1.36 -7.46
N THR A 215 16.20 0.26 -7.07
CA THR A 215 16.01 -0.91 -7.92
C THR A 215 14.62 -0.84 -8.55
N VAL A 216 14.54 -1.02 -9.86
CA VAL A 216 13.29 -1.05 -10.61
C VAL A 216 12.93 -2.47 -11.01
N LEU A 217 11.74 -2.91 -10.62
CA LEU A 217 11.12 -4.15 -11.10
C LEU A 217 9.97 -3.82 -12.07
N ARG A 218 9.80 -4.66 -13.09
CA ARG A 218 8.70 -4.58 -14.04
C ARG A 218 8.24 -5.97 -14.46
N ASN A 219 6.96 -6.29 -14.26
CA ASN A 219 6.39 -7.61 -14.58
C ASN A 219 7.19 -8.79 -14.01
N GLY A 220 7.71 -8.67 -12.79
CA GLY A 220 8.51 -9.69 -12.12
C GLY A 220 9.99 -9.71 -12.52
N HIS A 221 10.42 -8.90 -13.47
CA HIS A 221 11.81 -8.82 -13.94
C HIS A 221 12.59 -7.68 -13.31
N PHE A 222 13.86 -7.89 -13.05
CA PHE A 222 14.81 -6.83 -12.74
C PHE A 222 15.07 -5.99 -14.00
N VAL A 223 14.87 -4.67 -13.89
CA VAL A 223 15.11 -3.73 -15.00
C VAL A 223 16.45 -3.03 -14.82
N GLY A 224 16.80 -2.67 -13.60
CA GLY A 224 18.07 -2.03 -13.31
C GLY A 224 18.16 -1.50 -11.88
N GLU A 225 19.39 -1.23 -11.44
CA GLU A 225 19.73 -0.53 -10.21
C GLU A 225 20.42 0.79 -10.57
N TYR A 226 20.01 1.88 -9.90
CA TYR A 226 20.47 3.23 -10.21
C TYR A 226 20.78 3.96 -8.90
N LYS A 227 21.73 4.90 -8.91
CA LYS A 227 21.83 5.89 -7.86
C LYS A 227 20.71 6.92 -8.04
N THR A 228 20.08 7.32 -6.93
CA THR A 228 18.94 8.24 -6.97
C THR A 228 19.31 9.58 -7.62
N GLU A 229 20.50 10.10 -7.32
CA GLU A 229 21.03 11.35 -7.89
C GLU A 229 21.24 11.31 -9.40
N GLU A 230 21.51 10.10 -9.96
CA GLU A 230 21.80 9.90 -11.39
C GLU A 230 20.55 9.57 -12.23
N LEU A 231 19.39 9.31 -11.58
CA LEU A 231 18.16 8.91 -12.24
C LEU A 231 17.07 10.01 -12.11
N PRO A 232 16.85 10.87 -13.11
CA PRO A 232 15.79 11.86 -13.08
C PRO A 232 14.40 11.24 -12.93
N ARG A 233 13.47 11.91 -12.22
CA ARG A 233 12.10 11.41 -11.90
C ARG A 233 11.36 10.89 -13.13
N PHE A 234 11.39 11.64 -14.24
CA PHE A 234 10.72 11.24 -15.47
C PHE A 234 11.31 9.95 -16.07
N LYS A 235 12.65 9.76 -15.96
CA LYS A 235 13.33 8.55 -16.43
C LYS A 235 12.98 7.34 -15.57
N LEU A 236 12.84 7.53 -14.26
CA LEU A 236 12.35 6.48 -13.34
C LEU A 236 10.94 6.03 -13.76
N VAL A 237 10.01 6.96 -13.99
CA VAL A 237 8.65 6.64 -14.43
C VAL A 237 8.66 5.91 -15.77
N ALA A 238 9.43 6.39 -16.76
CA ALA A 238 9.61 5.72 -18.06
C ALA A 238 10.10 4.29 -17.91
N THR A 239 11.13 4.09 -17.07
CA THR A 239 11.71 2.78 -16.79
C THR A 239 10.71 1.83 -16.15
N MET A 240 9.91 2.31 -15.19
CA MET A 240 8.85 1.54 -14.54
C MET A 240 7.76 1.11 -15.54
N MET A 241 7.34 2.02 -16.43
CA MET A 241 6.29 1.77 -17.44
C MET A 241 6.79 0.98 -18.66
N GLY A 242 8.09 0.87 -18.88
CA GLY A 242 8.66 0.24 -20.06
C GLY A 242 8.41 1.00 -21.36
N LYS A 243 8.28 2.31 -21.29
CA LYS A 243 8.09 3.19 -22.44
C LYS A 243 9.41 3.86 -22.79
N GLU A 244 9.65 4.06 -24.07
CA GLU A 244 10.75 4.87 -24.54
C GLU A 244 10.49 6.36 -24.26
N PHE A 245 11.55 7.14 -24.22
CA PHE A 245 11.51 8.55 -23.81
C PHE A 245 10.58 9.41 -24.69
N ASP A 246 10.54 9.10 -25.98
CA ASP A 246 9.78 9.85 -26.99
C ASP A 246 8.25 9.67 -26.81
N ASP A 247 7.81 8.51 -26.34
CA ASP A 247 6.38 8.23 -26.05
C ASP A 247 5.84 9.07 -24.87
N LEU A 248 6.70 9.50 -23.95
CA LEU A 248 6.30 10.32 -22.80
C LEU A 248 6.29 11.82 -23.10
N ALA A 249 7.03 12.28 -24.11
CA ALA A 249 6.97 13.66 -24.58
C ALA A 249 5.60 14.00 -25.17
N ASP A 250 4.99 13.04 -25.84
CA ASP A 250 3.62 13.17 -26.40
C ASP A 250 2.52 13.26 -25.33
N ILE A 251 2.75 12.65 -24.16
CA ILE A 251 1.82 12.75 -23.00
C ILE A 251 1.83 14.16 -22.40
N LYS A 252 2.97 14.86 -22.40
CA LYS A 252 3.05 16.27 -21.98
C LYS A 252 2.33 17.21 -22.95
N GLY A 253 2.23 16.86 -24.22
CA GLY A 253 1.51 17.64 -25.23
C GLY A 253 -0.02 17.48 -25.20
N SER A 254 -0.52 16.36 -24.64
CA SER A 254 -1.96 16.10 -24.59
C SER A 254 -2.67 16.65 -23.34
N GLY A 255 -1.94 17.20 -22.39
CA GLY A 255 -2.45 17.67 -21.09
C GLY A 255 -3.16 19.02 -21.09
N THR A 256 -3.21 19.74 -22.23
CA THR A 256 -3.85 21.06 -22.33
C THR A 256 -4.77 21.21 -23.55
N SER A 257 -5.38 20.13 -24.02
CA SER A 257 -6.56 20.33 -24.83
C SER A 257 -7.68 20.79 -23.89
N SER A 258 -7.98 22.08 -23.91
CA SER A 258 -9.21 22.65 -23.39
C SER A 258 -10.39 22.05 -24.19
N LYS A 259 -10.73 20.79 -23.88
CA LYS A 259 -12.05 20.27 -24.27
C LYS A 259 -13.04 21.23 -23.62
N LYS A 260 -13.84 21.89 -24.41
CA LYS A 260 -14.98 22.69 -23.91
C LYS A 260 -15.68 21.83 -22.86
N GLN A 261 -15.64 22.29 -21.63
CA GLN A 261 -16.37 21.65 -20.53
C GLN A 261 -17.85 21.63 -20.93
N SER A 262 -18.50 20.52 -20.75
CA SER A 262 -19.94 20.45 -21.02
C SER A 262 -20.66 21.29 -19.98
N ASP A 263 -21.64 22.12 -20.41
CA ASP A 263 -22.49 22.88 -19.48
C ASP A 263 -23.47 21.96 -18.70
N GLU A 264 -23.56 20.69 -19.08
CA GLU A 264 -24.46 19.71 -18.46
C GLU A 264 -23.94 19.26 -17.11
N VAL A 265 -24.60 19.69 -16.01
CA VAL A 265 -24.29 19.25 -14.64
C VAL A 265 -24.85 17.86 -14.43
N VAL A 266 -23.97 16.91 -14.05
CA VAL A 266 -24.34 15.51 -13.78
C VAL A 266 -24.62 15.28 -12.31
N ILE A 267 -23.81 15.88 -11.41
CA ILE A 267 -23.98 15.82 -9.94
C ILE A 267 -23.90 17.24 -9.41
N GLU A 268 -24.84 17.62 -8.55
CA GLU A 268 -24.82 18.87 -7.81
C GLU A 268 -25.22 18.58 -6.36
N ALA A 269 -24.32 18.88 -5.41
CA ALA A 269 -24.63 18.89 -3.98
C ALA A 269 -24.69 20.34 -3.50
N LYS A 270 -25.70 20.66 -2.66
CA LYS A 270 -25.93 21.97 -2.06
C LYS A 270 -26.04 21.85 -0.57
N GLY A 271 -25.09 22.43 0.16
CA GLY A 271 -25.07 22.43 1.61
C GLY A 271 -25.10 21.01 2.21
N LEU A 272 -24.59 20.00 1.50
CA LEU A 272 -24.57 18.63 1.98
C LEU A 272 -23.63 18.51 3.19
N TYR A 273 -24.07 17.88 4.27
CA TYR A 273 -23.26 17.73 5.46
C TYR A 273 -23.56 16.44 6.25
N HIS A 274 -22.59 16.03 7.07
CA HIS A 274 -22.76 14.98 8.05
C HIS A 274 -22.15 15.44 9.39
N LYS A 275 -22.91 15.36 10.46
CA LYS A 275 -22.50 15.84 11.79
C LYS A 275 -21.24 15.14 12.28
N GLY A 276 -20.27 15.92 12.72
CA GLY A 276 -19.00 15.43 13.26
C GLY A 276 -17.92 15.11 12.23
N THR A 277 -18.27 14.94 10.95
CA THR A 277 -17.29 14.57 9.90
C THR A 277 -17.23 15.55 8.74
N ILE A 278 -18.37 16.06 8.24
CA ILE A 278 -18.41 16.93 7.09
C ILE A 278 -19.19 18.21 7.40
N LYS A 279 -18.56 19.38 7.24
CA LYS A 279 -19.24 20.68 7.25
C LYS A 279 -20.05 20.85 5.96
N PRO A 280 -21.10 21.71 5.96
CA PRO A 280 -21.88 21.98 4.75
C PRO A 280 -20.97 22.36 3.57
N PHE A 281 -21.13 21.67 2.45
CA PHE A 281 -20.34 21.90 1.22
C PHE A 281 -21.21 21.90 -0.02
N ASP A 282 -20.73 22.59 -1.04
CA ASP A 282 -21.32 22.62 -2.37
C ASP A 282 -20.31 22.06 -3.38
N ILE A 283 -20.79 21.25 -4.32
CA ILE A 283 -20.00 20.75 -5.44
C ILE A 283 -20.87 20.59 -6.68
N LYS A 284 -20.29 20.90 -7.85
CA LYS A 284 -20.89 20.59 -9.16
C LYS A 284 -19.89 19.79 -9.98
N ILE A 285 -20.37 18.73 -10.60
CA ILE A 285 -19.60 17.89 -11.50
C ILE A 285 -20.31 17.86 -12.86
N HIS A 286 -19.56 18.23 -13.90
CA HIS A 286 -20.09 18.30 -15.26
C HIS A 286 -19.81 17.00 -16.03
N LYS A 287 -20.55 16.79 -17.08
CA LYS A 287 -20.40 15.62 -17.95
C LYS A 287 -19.02 15.60 -18.62
N GLY A 288 -18.32 14.46 -18.46
CA GLY A 288 -16.98 14.26 -19.00
C GLY A 288 -15.88 14.99 -18.22
N GLU A 289 -16.21 15.55 -17.04
CA GLU A 289 -15.26 16.20 -16.14
C GLU A 289 -14.62 15.19 -15.18
N VAL A 290 -13.37 15.44 -14.83
CA VAL A 290 -12.66 14.76 -13.74
C VAL A 290 -12.37 15.79 -12.66
N VAL A 291 -13.01 15.64 -11.50
CA VAL A 291 -12.84 16.54 -10.35
C VAL A 291 -11.89 15.90 -9.34
N GLY A 292 -10.80 16.58 -9.01
CA GLY A 292 -9.88 16.17 -7.96
C GLY A 292 -10.27 16.76 -6.59
N LEU A 293 -10.43 15.89 -5.59
CA LEU A 293 -10.61 16.31 -4.20
C LEU A 293 -9.27 16.28 -3.48
N SER A 294 -8.81 17.44 -3.02
CA SER A 294 -7.54 17.61 -2.29
C SER A 294 -7.79 18.04 -0.85
N GLY A 295 -6.94 17.60 0.06
CA GLY A 295 -7.01 17.95 1.48
C GLY A 295 -6.09 17.06 2.32
N LEU A 296 -5.79 17.50 3.54
CA LEU A 296 -5.02 16.74 4.51
C LEU A 296 -5.76 15.47 4.96
N LEU A 297 -5.05 14.56 5.61
CA LEU A 297 -5.67 13.40 6.28
C LEU A 297 -6.72 13.91 7.30
N GLY A 298 -7.89 13.26 7.34
CA GLY A 298 -9.00 13.69 8.19
C GLY A 298 -9.74 14.95 7.72
N SER A 299 -9.48 15.46 6.51
CA SER A 299 -10.20 16.63 5.95
C SER A 299 -11.62 16.34 5.48
N GLY A 300 -12.09 15.10 5.56
CA GLY A 300 -13.46 14.72 5.18
C GLY A 300 -13.65 14.33 3.71
N ARG A 301 -12.58 14.10 2.94
CA ARG A 301 -12.67 13.75 1.49
C ARG A 301 -13.43 12.43 1.26
N SER A 302 -13.03 11.38 1.98
CA SER A 302 -13.66 10.06 1.86
C SER A 302 -15.11 10.10 2.32
N GLU A 303 -15.38 10.75 3.43
CA GLU A 303 -16.71 10.94 3.99
C GLU A 303 -17.62 11.73 3.04
N LEU A 304 -17.08 12.75 2.37
CA LEU A 304 -17.80 13.54 1.37
C LEU A 304 -18.28 12.66 0.21
N VAL A 305 -17.40 11.83 -0.35
CA VAL A 305 -17.76 10.92 -1.44
C VAL A 305 -18.75 9.85 -0.97
N ARG A 306 -18.59 9.33 0.26
CA ARG A 306 -19.51 8.38 0.89
C ARG A 306 -20.90 8.98 1.07
N ALA A 307 -20.99 10.25 1.49
CA ALA A 307 -22.25 10.96 1.64
C ALA A 307 -22.97 11.19 0.29
N ILE A 308 -22.23 11.55 -0.78
CA ILE A 308 -22.78 11.69 -2.14
C ILE A 308 -23.32 10.35 -2.66
N TYR A 309 -22.62 9.25 -2.37
CA TYR A 309 -23.02 7.92 -2.82
C TYR A 309 -24.10 7.28 -1.93
N GLY A 310 -24.27 7.78 -0.70
CA GLY A 310 -25.20 7.23 0.28
C GLY A 310 -24.68 6.02 1.03
N ALA A 311 -23.36 5.81 1.04
CA ALA A 311 -22.70 4.87 1.94
C ALA A 311 -22.84 5.36 3.40
N ASP A 312 -22.67 6.67 3.60
CA ASP A 312 -23.03 7.36 4.84
C ASP A 312 -24.23 8.27 4.57
N LYS A 313 -25.26 8.16 5.40
CA LYS A 313 -26.46 8.97 5.21
C LYS A 313 -26.16 10.42 5.63
N PRO A 314 -26.31 11.42 4.71
CA PRO A 314 -26.14 12.81 5.09
C PRO A 314 -27.21 13.25 6.08
N ASP A 315 -26.85 14.17 6.99
CA ASP A 315 -27.77 14.75 7.96
C ASP A 315 -28.58 15.90 7.36
N GLY A 316 -28.16 16.47 6.26
CA GLY A 316 -28.90 17.51 5.54
C GLY A 316 -28.18 18.00 4.29
N GLY A 317 -28.79 19.00 3.65
CA GLY A 317 -28.42 19.46 2.32
C GLY A 317 -29.24 18.81 1.24
N GLU A 318 -28.88 19.06 -0.01
CA GLU A 318 -29.59 18.56 -1.17
C GLU A 318 -28.61 17.98 -2.18
N LEU A 319 -28.97 16.84 -2.76
CA LEU A 319 -28.23 16.19 -3.83
C LEU A 319 -29.09 16.10 -5.09
N TYR A 320 -28.53 16.48 -6.22
CA TYR A 320 -29.18 16.40 -7.52
C TYR A 320 -28.32 15.57 -8.46
N VAL A 321 -28.94 14.69 -9.22
CA VAL A 321 -28.31 13.89 -10.28
C VAL A 321 -29.02 14.16 -11.57
N LYS A 322 -28.31 14.69 -12.56
CA LYS A 322 -28.88 15.13 -13.86
C LYS A 322 -30.08 16.05 -13.70
N GLY A 323 -30.01 16.98 -12.74
CA GLY A 323 -31.06 17.95 -12.43
C GLY A 323 -32.24 17.41 -11.61
N GLU A 324 -32.32 16.12 -11.33
CA GLU A 324 -33.35 15.53 -10.50
C GLU A 324 -32.87 15.42 -9.04
N LYS A 325 -33.67 15.88 -8.09
CA LYS A 325 -33.37 15.74 -6.66
C LYS A 325 -33.35 14.28 -6.28
N LEU A 326 -32.27 13.86 -5.61
CA LEU A 326 -32.07 12.51 -5.12
C LEU A 326 -32.08 12.50 -3.56
N ASP A 327 -33.05 11.84 -2.98
CA ASP A 327 -33.08 11.54 -1.56
C ASP A 327 -32.30 10.23 -1.34
N VAL A 328 -31.01 10.35 -0.98
CA VAL A 328 -30.12 9.21 -0.80
C VAL A 328 -30.33 8.62 0.58
N LYS A 329 -30.91 7.43 0.62
CA LYS A 329 -31.12 6.65 1.86
C LYS A 329 -30.16 5.47 1.99
N ALA A 330 -29.70 4.96 0.84
CA ALA A 330 -28.81 3.83 0.72
C ALA A 330 -28.05 3.88 -0.60
N PRO A 331 -26.91 3.18 -0.73
CA PRO A 331 -26.11 3.08 -1.95
C PRO A 331 -26.93 2.68 -3.20
N ILE A 332 -27.96 1.87 -3.03
CA ILE A 332 -28.81 1.42 -4.14
C ILE A 332 -29.53 2.58 -4.85
N ASP A 333 -29.85 3.66 -4.14
CA ASP A 333 -30.51 4.83 -4.72
C ASP A 333 -29.57 5.54 -5.72
N ALA A 334 -28.31 5.69 -5.33
CA ALA A 334 -27.24 6.22 -6.19
C ALA A 334 -26.96 5.30 -7.39
N MET A 335 -26.92 3.99 -7.17
CA MET A 335 -26.71 3.00 -8.23
C MET A 335 -27.83 3.05 -9.29
N HIS A 336 -29.10 3.24 -8.89
CA HIS A 336 -30.20 3.40 -9.83
C HIS A 336 -30.08 4.66 -10.69
N LYS A 337 -29.46 5.72 -10.18
CA LYS A 337 -29.14 6.95 -10.95
C LYS A 337 -27.87 6.84 -11.79
N GLY A 338 -27.19 5.68 -11.77
CA GLY A 338 -26.02 5.39 -12.60
C GLY A 338 -24.70 5.80 -11.95
N MET A 339 -24.67 6.04 -10.66
CA MET A 339 -23.44 6.25 -9.91
C MET A 339 -22.79 4.92 -9.53
N ALA A 340 -21.47 4.91 -9.40
CA ALA A 340 -20.67 3.80 -8.86
C ALA A 340 -19.65 4.37 -7.87
N TYR A 341 -19.27 3.56 -6.91
CA TYR A 341 -18.31 3.92 -5.86
C TYR A 341 -17.21 2.88 -5.76
N CYS A 342 -15.97 3.33 -5.78
CA CYS A 342 -14.79 2.53 -5.48
C CYS A 342 -14.24 3.00 -4.14
N PRO A 343 -14.41 2.24 -3.05
CA PRO A 343 -13.99 2.65 -1.72
C PRO A 343 -12.47 2.68 -1.59
N GLU A 344 -11.98 3.46 -0.63
CA GLU A 344 -10.57 3.54 -0.27
C GLU A 344 -10.08 2.21 0.31
N ASP A 345 -10.79 1.66 1.30
CA ASP A 345 -10.53 0.30 1.81
C ASP A 345 -11.28 -0.75 0.97
N ARG A 346 -10.59 -1.23 -0.08
CA ARG A 346 -11.16 -2.28 -0.94
C ARG A 346 -11.39 -3.60 -0.22
N LYS A 347 -10.58 -3.94 0.81
CA LYS A 347 -10.68 -5.23 1.49
C LYS A 347 -11.92 -5.34 2.35
N VAL A 348 -12.27 -4.25 3.01
CA VAL A 348 -13.42 -4.19 3.93
C VAL A 348 -14.70 -3.82 3.18
N GLU A 349 -14.62 -2.86 2.25
CA GLU A 349 -15.81 -2.26 1.65
C GLU A 349 -15.98 -2.59 0.16
N GLY A 350 -14.90 -2.95 -0.55
CA GLY A 350 -14.90 -3.04 -2.01
C GLY A 350 -15.08 -4.44 -2.58
N ILE A 351 -14.69 -5.48 -1.83
CA ILE A 351 -14.72 -6.88 -2.29
C ILE A 351 -15.27 -7.83 -1.22
N ILE A 352 -15.82 -8.94 -1.66
CA ILE A 352 -16.13 -10.09 -0.80
C ILE A 352 -15.06 -11.14 -1.06
N ALA A 353 -14.10 -11.25 -0.15
CA ALA A 353 -12.82 -11.95 -0.31
C ALA A 353 -12.94 -13.41 -0.78
N ASP A 354 -13.92 -14.14 -0.27
CA ASP A 354 -14.11 -15.57 -0.56
C ASP A 354 -14.88 -15.83 -1.86
N LEU A 355 -15.55 -14.82 -2.41
CA LEU A 355 -16.25 -14.95 -3.68
C LEU A 355 -15.26 -14.87 -4.85
N SER A 356 -15.66 -15.48 -5.96
CA SER A 356 -14.89 -15.47 -7.21
C SER A 356 -14.82 -14.05 -7.83
N VAL A 357 -13.90 -13.86 -8.77
CA VAL A 357 -13.81 -12.65 -9.61
C VAL A 357 -15.16 -12.39 -10.29
N ARG A 358 -15.80 -13.42 -10.86
CA ARG A 358 -17.12 -13.30 -11.48
C ARG A 358 -18.18 -12.79 -10.51
N GLU A 359 -18.28 -13.40 -9.33
CA GLU A 359 -19.30 -13.04 -8.35
C GLU A 359 -19.11 -11.61 -7.86
N ASN A 360 -17.89 -11.19 -7.58
CA ASN A 360 -17.60 -9.80 -7.20
C ASN A 360 -17.98 -8.82 -8.33
N MET A 361 -17.63 -9.10 -9.58
CA MET A 361 -17.93 -8.21 -10.71
C MET A 361 -19.42 -8.02 -10.95
N ILE A 362 -20.23 -9.06 -10.79
CA ILE A 362 -21.67 -8.98 -11.05
C ILE A 362 -22.49 -8.45 -9.89
N LEU A 363 -21.95 -8.41 -8.69
CA LEU A 363 -22.69 -8.17 -7.44
C LEU A 363 -23.51 -6.88 -7.50
N ALA A 364 -22.87 -5.77 -7.85
CA ALA A 364 -23.54 -4.47 -7.97
C ALA A 364 -24.61 -4.45 -9.05
N LEU A 365 -24.36 -5.07 -10.20
CA LEU A 365 -25.35 -5.17 -11.28
C LEU A 365 -26.53 -6.05 -10.90
N GLN A 366 -26.29 -7.15 -10.19
CA GLN A 366 -27.34 -8.02 -9.68
C GLN A 366 -28.21 -7.29 -8.64
N ALA A 367 -27.58 -6.53 -7.73
CA ALA A 367 -28.30 -5.70 -6.74
C ALA A 367 -29.19 -4.68 -7.44
N LYS A 368 -28.69 -4.02 -8.48
CA LYS A 368 -29.45 -3.05 -9.28
C LYS A 368 -30.66 -3.68 -10.02
N ARG A 369 -30.54 -4.93 -10.49
CA ARG A 369 -31.65 -5.67 -11.13
C ARG A 369 -32.73 -6.12 -10.15
N GLY A 370 -32.34 -6.30 -8.88
CA GLY A 370 -33.20 -6.80 -7.82
C GLY A 370 -33.19 -8.32 -7.66
N MET A 371 -33.76 -8.77 -6.55
CA MET A 371 -33.69 -10.17 -6.09
C MET A 371 -34.38 -11.16 -7.06
N PHE A 372 -35.41 -10.75 -7.76
CA PHE A 372 -36.21 -11.63 -8.61
C PHE A 372 -35.75 -11.68 -10.09
N LYS A 373 -34.77 -10.86 -10.47
CA LYS A 373 -34.25 -10.79 -11.84
C LYS A 373 -32.82 -11.27 -11.91
N LEU A 374 -32.61 -12.55 -11.58
CA LEU A 374 -31.27 -13.13 -11.55
C LEU A 374 -30.65 -13.14 -12.94
N MET A 375 -29.37 -12.81 -13.00
CA MET A 375 -28.56 -12.92 -14.21
C MET A 375 -28.32 -14.40 -14.54
N SER A 376 -28.53 -14.79 -15.81
CA SER A 376 -28.16 -16.14 -16.25
C SER A 376 -26.65 -16.36 -16.12
N ARG A 377 -26.24 -17.60 -15.91
CA ARG A 377 -24.82 -17.96 -15.79
C ARG A 377 -24.03 -17.50 -17.02
N LYS A 378 -24.57 -17.70 -18.20
CA LYS A 378 -23.95 -17.30 -19.46
C LYS A 378 -23.72 -15.78 -19.52
N GLU A 379 -24.72 -14.98 -19.14
CA GLU A 379 -24.61 -13.52 -19.09
C GLU A 379 -23.54 -13.05 -18.10
N GLN A 380 -23.46 -13.69 -16.92
CA GLN A 380 -22.44 -13.39 -15.93
C GLN A 380 -21.02 -13.64 -16.47
N GLU A 381 -20.84 -14.78 -17.16
CA GLU A 381 -19.56 -15.19 -17.73
C GLU A 381 -19.11 -14.29 -18.86
N GLU A 382 -19.99 -13.97 -19.80
CA GLU A 382 -19.71 -13.07 -20.92
C GLU A 382 -19.32 -11.66 -20.43
N LEU A 383 -20.04 -11.14 -19.43
CA LEU A 383 -19.75 -9.84 -18.83
C LEU A 383 -18.39 -9.84 -18.13
N THR A 384 -18.13 -10.88 -17.34
CA THR A 384 -16.86 -11.00 -16.59
C THR A 384 -15.67 -11.10 -17.53
N ASP A 385 -15.74 -11.95 -18.56
CA ASP A 385 -14.67 -12.12 -19.55
C ASP A 385 -14.39 -10.82 -20.32
N LYS A 386 -15.45 -10.07 -20.65
CA LYS A 386 -15.34 -8.74 -21.26
C LYS A 386 -14.53 -7.79 -20.37
N TYR A 387 -14.86 -7.68 -19.09
CA TYR A 387 -14.18 -6.74 -18.17
C TYR A 387 -12.78 -7.22 -17.78
N ILE A 388 -12.54 -8.53 -17.60
CA ILE A 388 -11.20 -9.08 -17.42
C ILE A 388 -10.29 -8.63 -18.57
N LYS A 389 -10.75 -8.75 -19.81
CA LYS A 389 -10.00 -8.35 -21.01
C LYS A 389 -9.82 -6.83 -21.08
N MET A 390 -10.88 -6.07 -20.86
CA MET A 390 -10.88 -4.60 -20.98
C MET A 390 -9.97 -3.94 -19.93
N LEU A 391 -9.99 -4.42 -18.70
CA LEU A 391 -9.19 -3.90 -17.58
C LEU A 391 -7.86 -4.64 -17.40
N GLN A 392 -7.58 -5.63 -18.26
CA GLN A 392 -6.36 -6.45 -18.18
C GLN A 392 -6.15 -7.05 -16.78
N VAL A 393 -7.21 -7.63 -16.20
CA VAL A 393 -7.13 -8.30 -14.90
C VAL A 393 -6.32 -9.58 -15.04
N LYS A 394 -5.23 -9.68 -14.29
CA LYS A 394 -4.40 -10.91 -14.25
C LYS A 394 -5.01 -11.92 -13.27
N THR A 395 -5.70 -12.91 -13.79
CA THR A 395 -6.33 -14.00 -13.04
C THR A 395 -6.20 -15.31 -13.81
N ALA A 396 -6.14 -16.44 -13.09
CA ALA A 396 -6.11 -17.77 -13.70
C ALA A 396 -7.47 -18.11 -14.39
N SER A 397 -8.56 -17.69 -13.77
CA SER A 397 -9.93 -17.86 -14.31
C SER A 397 -10.89 -16.85 -13.66
N ARG A 398 -12.09 -16.71 -14.23
CA ARG A 398 -13.17 -15.93 -13.63
C ARG A 398 -13.72 -16.52 -12.32
N GLU A 399 -13.48 -17.81 -12.07
CA GLU A 399 -13.89 -18.51 -10.83
C GLU A 399 -12.82 -18.48 -9.73
N THR A 400 -11.68 -17.87 -9.98
CA THR A 400 -10.63 -17.69 -8.98
C THR A 400 -11.14 -16.81 -7.83
N PRO A 401 -11.01 -17.23 -6.53
CA PRO A 401 -11.36 -16.40 -5.40
C PRO A 401 -10.59 -15.07 -5.43
N ILE A 402 -11.29 -13.93 -5.26
CA ILE A 402 -10.68 -12.62 -5.45
C ILE A 402 -9.55 -12.33 -4.44
N LYS A 403 -9.61 -12.92 -3.25
CA LYS A 403 -8.55 -12.80 -2.23
C LYS A 403 -7.18 -13.31 -2.70
N SER A 404 -7.13 -14.21 -3.68
CA SER A 404 -5.88 -14.74 -4.22
C SER A 404 -5.21 -13.83 -5.26
N LEU A 405 -5.91 -12.78 -5.72
CA LEU A 405 -5.37 -11.81 -6.65
C LEU A 405 -4.50 -10.77 -5.90
N SER A 406 -3.51 -10.21 -6.63
CA SER A 406 -2.76 -9.06 -6.12
C SER A 406 -3.67 -7.85 -5.92
N GLY A 407 -3.32 -6.96 -4.98
CA GLY A 407 -4.12 -5.77 -4.65
C GLY A 407 -4.52 -4.94 -5.87
N GLY A 408 -3.63 -4.71 -6.83
CA GLY A 408 -3.94 -3.99 -8.07
C GLY A 408 -4.93 -4.72 -8.97
N ASN A 409 -4.93 -6.05 -9.02
CA ASN A 409 -5.93 -6.83 -9.76
C ASN A 409 -7.28 -6.88 -9.02
N GLN A 410 -7.28 -6.86 -7.69
CA GLN A 410 -8.50 -6.70 -6.91
C GLN A 410 -9.16 -5.35 -7.15
N GLN A 411 -8.37 -4.29 -7.29
CA GLN A 411 -8.87 -2.93 -7.51
C GLN A 411 -9.49 -2.75 -8.91
N LYS A 412 -8.99 -3.43 -9.93
CA LYS A 412 -9.58 -3.47 -11.27
C LYS A 412 -10.95 -4.13 -11.29
#